data_a2c207a456e8ed077d524c0fb766ae90
#
_entry.id   a2c207a456e8ed077d524c0fb766ae90
#
_cell.length_a   1.000
_cell.length_b   1.000
_cell.length_c   1.000
_cell.angle_alpha   90.00
_cell.angle_beta   90.00
_cell.angle_gamma   90.00
#
_symmetry.space_group_name_H-M   'P 1'
#
loop_
_entity.id
_entity.type
_entity.pdbx_description
1 polymer ?
#
loop_
_entity_poly.entity_id
_entity_poly.type
_entity_poly.pdbx_seq_one_letter_code
_entity_poly.pdbx_strand_id
1 'polypeptide(L)'
;VVQVNASWNHANRVKVEKLSKLCYVGEIDLSNKTVGAVIQKEWNIKVVPTIIILKEGKEVERYEPGISMRFDEQEVFNKIKKEIK
;
A
#
# COMPACT_ATOMS: atom_id res chain seq x y z
N VAL A 1 -2.43 5.63 5.52
CA VAL A 1 -1.93 4.99 4.29
C VAL A 1 -1.19 3.71 4.66
N VAL A 2 -1.59 2.61 4.07
CA VAL A 2 -0.94 1.32 4.31
C VAL A 2 -0.46 0.76 2.96
N GLN A 3 0.81 0.35 2.91
CA GLN A 3 1.34 -0.37 1.78
C GLN A 3 1.41 -1.86 2.12
N VAL A 4 0.78 -2.69 1.29
CA VAL A 4 0.85 -4.14 1.40
C VAL A 4 1.77 -4.64 0.30
N ASN A 5 2.87 -5.28 0.68
CA ASN A 5 3.88 -5.74 -0.28
C ASN A 5 4.42 -7.10 0.19
N ALA A 6 5.32 -7.67 -0.58
CA ALA A 6 6.03 -8.88 -0.23
C ALA A 6 7.53 -8.62 -0.30
N SER A 7 8.32 -9.29 0.54
CA SER A 7 9.77 -9.05 0.58
C SER A 7 10.46 -9.32 -0.75
N TRP A 8 9.97 -10.30 -1.54
CA TRP A 8 10.54 -10.57 -2.86
C TRP A 8 10.30 -9.43 -3.86
N ASN A 9 9.35 -8.52 -3.57
CA ASN A 9 9.04 -7.36 -4.41
C ASN A 9 9.48 -6.05 -3.78
N HIS A 10 10.36 -6.08 -2.79
CA HIS A 10 10.79 -4.90 -2.04
C HIS A 10 11.37 -3.80 -2.93
N ALA A 11 12.09 -4.17 -4.00
CA ALA A 11 12.69 -3.21 -4.92
C ALA A 11 11.66 -2.32 -5.62
N ASN A 12 10.42 -2.77 -5.71
CA ASN A 12 9.33 -2.03 -6.36
C ASN A 12 8.41 -1.31 -5.36
N ARG A 13 8.78 -1.29 -4.07
CA ARG A 13 7.96 -0.62 -3.06
C ARG A 13 7.87 0.88 -3.29
N VAL A 14 6.75 1.46 -2.90
CA VAL A 14 6.61 2.91 -2.82
C VAL A 14 7.16 3.35 -1.46
N LYS A 15 7.94 4.42 -1.44
CA LYS A 15 8.55 4.92 -0.20
C LYS A 15 7.53 5.75 0.58
N VAL A 16 6.50 5.09 1.10
CA VAL A 16 5.39 5.75 1.78
C VAL A 16 5.81 6.50 3.05
N GLU A 17 6.95 6.16 3.63
CA GLU A 17 7.52 6.88 4.78
C GLU A 17 7.76 8.37 4.49
N LYS A 18 7.87 8.75 3.23
CA LYS A 18 7.97 10.16 2.83
C LYS A 18 6.69 10.94 3.14
N LEU A 19 5.58 10.23 3.34
CA LEU A 19 4.29 10.84 3.67
C LEU A 19 4.03 10.92 5.17
N SER A 20 4.98 10.47 5.99
CA SER A 20 4.78 10.36 7.45
C SER A 20 4.48 11.69 8.14
N LYS A 21 4.89 12.81 7.54
CA LYS A 21 4.57 14.15 8.07
C LYS A 21 3.14 14.59 7.77
N LEU A 22 2.47 13.93 6.82
CA LEU A 22 1.13 14.29 6.36
C LEU A 22 0.06 13.36 6.89
N CYS A 23 0.41 12.11 7.18
CA CYS A 23 -0.54 11.09 7.62
C CYS A 23 0.20 9.93 8.26
N TYR A 24 -0.55 9.05 8.92
CA TYR A 24 0.02 7.79 9.41
C TYR A 24 0.32 6.88 8.23
N VAL A 25 1.48 6.23 8.27
CA VAL A 25 1.90 5.28 7.25
C VAL A 25 2.23 3.95 7.90
N GLY A 26 1.90 2.86 7.20
CA GLY A 26 2.22 1.53 7.66
C GLY A 26 2.57 0.63 6.49
N GLU A 27 3.28 -0.44 6.76
CA GLU A 27 3.64 -1.44 5.76
C GLU A 27 3.35 -2.82 6.29
N ILE A 28 2.78 -3.67 5.43
CA ILE A 28 2.49 -5.07 5.73
C ILE A 28 3.24 -5.93 4.74
N ASP A 29 3.95 -6.94 5.24
CA ASP A 29 4.70 -7.89 4.44
C ASP A 29 3.92 -9.20 4.35
N LEU A 30 3.41 -9.50 3.15
CA LEU A 30 2.66 -10.74 2.89
C LEU A 30 3.55 -11.98 2.90
N SER A 31 4.86 -11.82 2.92
CA SER A 31 5.80 -12.95 3.02
C SER A 31 5.77 -13.60 4.41
N ASN A 32 5.24 -12.91 5.41
CA ASN A 32 4.97 -13.50 6.71
C ASN A 32 3.81 -14.49 6.56
N LYS A 33 4.09 -15.78 6.76
CA LYS A 33 3.11 -16.84 6.49
C LYS A 33 1.85 -16.76 7.33
N THR A 34 1.96 -16.30 8.56
CA THR A 34 0.81 -16.21 9.48
C THR A 34 -0.03 -14.98 9.20
N VAL A 35 0.59 -13.79 9.29
CA VAL A 35 -0.11 -12.51 9.12
C VAL A 35 -0.45 -12.28 7.66
N GLY A 36 0.48 -12.61 6.76
CA GLY A 36 0.29 -12.37 5.33
C GLY A 36 -0.90 -13.10 4.75
N ALA A 37 -1.09 -14.37 5.12
CA ALA A 37 -2.22 -15.15 4.60
C ALA A 37 -3.57 -14.57 5.06
N VAL A 38 -3.66 -14.13 6.31
CA VAL A 38 -4.87 -13.53 6.87
C VAL A 38 -5.18 -12.20 6.15
N ILE A 39 -4.19 -11.32 6.03
CA ILE A 39 -4.36 -10.01 5.40
C ILE A 39 -4.73 -10.17 3.93
N GLN A 40 -4.06 -11.07 3.22
CA GLN A 40 -4.33 -11.29 1.80
C GLN A 40 -5.79 -11.69 1.58
N LYS A 41 -6.32 -12.56 2.43
CA LYS A 41 -7.70 -13.03 2.34
C LYS A 41 -8.70 -11.96 2.77
N GLU A 42 -8.51 -11.37 3.95
CA GLU A 42 -9.47 -10.41 4.51
C GLU A 42 -9.51 -9.10 3.73
N TRP A 43 -8.36 -8.64 3.24
CA TRP A 43 -8.27 -7.39 2.50
C TRP A 43 -8.34 -7.60 1.00
N ASN A 44 -8.50 -8.84 0.55
CA ASN A 44 -8.61 -9.20 -0.86
C ASN A 44 -7.46 -8.62 -1.70
N ILE A 45 -6.22 -8.86 -1.24
CA ILE A 45 -5.02 -8.40 -1.94
C ILE A 45 -4.73 -9.33 -3.11
N LYS A 46 -4.74 -8.79 -4.32
CA LYS A 46 -4.53 -9.57 -5.55
C LYS A 46 -3.16 -9.33 -6.17
N VAL A 47 -2.59 -8.17 -5.95
CA VAL A 47 -1.30 -7.77 -6.52
C VAL A 47 -0.50 -7.03 -5.46
N VAL A 48 0.81 -6.94 -5.64
CA VAL A 48 1.69 -6.17 -4.76
C VAL A 48 2.58 -5.27 -5.60
N PRO A 49 2.94 -4.09 -5.10
CA PRO A 49 2.44 -3.49 -3.87
C PRO A 49 1.02 -2.96 -4.05
N THR A 50 0.19 -3.02 -3.02
CA THR A 50 -1.12 -2.38 -2.99
C THR A 50 -1.09 -1.27 -1.95
N ILE A 51 -1.51 -0.08 -2.34
CA ILE A 51 -1.57 1.09 -1.44
C ILE A 51 -3.02 1.30 -1.05
N ILE A 52 -3.30 1.29 0.24
CA ILE A 52 -4.66 1.45 0.77
C ILE A 52 -4.73 2.70 1.63
N ILE A 53 -5.73 3.52 1.38
CA ILE A 53 -5.99 4.70 2.20
C ILE A 53 -7.17 4.39 3.11
N LEU A 54 -6.94 4.50 4.42
CA LEU A 54 -7.96 4.28 5.43
C LEU A 54 -8.32 5.60 6.09
N LYS A 55 -9.62 5.82 6.27
CA LYS A 55 -10.13 6.95 7.06
C LYS A 55 -11.10 6.39 8.09
N GLU A 56 -10.82 6.68 9.37
CA GLU A 56 -11.63 6.18 10.49
C GLU A 56 -11.78 4.66 10.46
N GLY A 57 -10.70 3.96 10.10
CA GLY A 57 -10.65 2.50 10.05
C GLY A 57 -11.30 1.88 8.82
N LYS A 58 -11.77 2.70 7.87
CA LYS A 58 -12.42 2.20 6.65
C LYS A 58 -11.59 2.51 5.42
N GLU A 59 -11.52 1.55 4.50
CA GLU A 59 -10.86 1.74 3.21
C GLU A 59 -11.68 2.71 2.37
N VAL A 60 -11.07 3.82 1.95
CA VAL A 60 -11.72 4.82 1.09
C VAL A 60 -11.16 4.81 -0.32
N GLU A 61 -9.92 4.34 -0.50
CA GLU A 61 -9.29 4.26 -1.80
C GLU A 61 -8.20 3.20 -1.80
N ARG A 62 -7.96 2.61 -2.97
CA ARG A 62 -6.96 1.58 -3.16
C ARG A 62 -6.27 1.79 -4.50
N TYR A 63 -4.94 1.73 -4.50
CA TYR A 63 -4.14 1.83 -5.72
C TYR A 63 -3.42 0.51 -5.95
N GLU A 64 -3.61 -0.06 -7.14
CA GLU A 64 -2.99 -1.31 -7.54
C GLU A 64 -2.09 -1.07 -8.75
N PRO A 65 -0.90 -1.69 -8.82
CA PRO A 65 -0.02 -1.52 -9.98
C PRO A 65 -0.53 -2.32 -11.17
N GLY A 66 0.00 -2.00 -12.33
CA GLY A 66 -0.22 -2.82 -13.53
C GLY A 66 0.64 -4.09 -13.52
N ILE A 67 0.77 -4.70 -14.69
CA ILE A 67 1.50 -5.96 -14.88
C ILE A 67 2.94 -5.89 -14.39
N SER A 68 3.57 -4.71 -14.50
CA SER A 68 4.97 -4.51 -14.09
C SER A 68 5.18 -4.57 -12.57
N MET A 69 4.11 -4.55 -11.78
CA MET A 69 4.16 -4.47 -10.31
C MET A 69 4.90 -3.23 -9.82
N ARG A 70 4.86 -2.15 -10.60
CA ARG A 70 5.52 -0.88 -10.28
C ARG A 70 4.52 0.25 -10.32
N PHE A 71 4.71 1.20 -9.40
CA PHE A 71 4.03 2.47 -9.43
C PHE A 71 4.95 3.57 -9.93
N ASP A 72 4.38 4.59 -10.55
CA ASP A 72 5.01 5.90 -10.62
C ASP A 72 4.82 6.53 -9.24
N GLU A 73 5.90 6.59 -8.46
CA GLU A 73 5.85 7.04 -7.06
C GLU A 73 5.27 8.45 -6.94
N GLN A 74 5.66 9.35 -7.84
CA GLN A 74 5.17 10.73 -7.80
C GLN A 74 3.66 10.79 -8.09
N GLU A 75 3.18 10.02 -9.02
CA GLU A 75 1.75 9.95 -9.34
C GLU A 75 0.94 9.44 -8.15
N VAL A 76 1.42 8.38 -7.51
CA VAL A 76 0.77 7.81 -6.32
C VAL A 76 0.75 8.83 -5.19
N PHE A 77 1.86 9.50 -4.94
CA PHE A 77 1.92 10.52 -3.90
C PHE A 77 0.95 11.67 -4.16
N ASN A 78 0.82 12.10 -5.40
CA ASN A 78 -0.11 13.17 -5.77
C ASN A 78 -1.56 12.74 -5.49
N LYS A 79 -1.92 11.50 -5.83
CA LYS A 79 -3.25 10.96 -5.56
C LYS A 79 -3.53 10.87 -4.06
N ILE A 80 -2.56 10.39 -3.29
CA ILE A 80 -2.70 10.27 -1.83
C ILE A 80 -2.88 11.66 -1.20
N LYS A 81 -2.09 12.64 -1.62
CA LYS A 81 -2.19 14.00 -1.09
C LYS A 81 -3.57 14.62 -1.32
N LYS A 82 -4.23 14.27 -2.42
CA LYS A 82 -5.60 14.72 -2.69
C LYS A 82 -6.59 14.09 -1.72
N GLU A 83 -6.42 12.81 -1.40
CA GLU A 83 -7.35 12.09 -0.53
C GLU A 83 -7.26 12.52 0.93
N ILE A 84 -6.08 12.93 1.40
CA ILE A 84 -5.86 13.28 2.81
C ILE A 84 -6.11 14.76 3.12
N LYS A 85 -6.47 15.55 2.14
CA LYS A 85 -6.81 16.95 2.34
C LYS A 85 -8.20 17.12 2.95
#